data_c399e5cb9fb7cb113d85a04d683a255c
#
_entry.id   c399e5cb9fb7cb113d85a04d683a255c
#
_cell.length_a   1.000
_cell.length_b   1.000
_cell.length_c   1.000
_cell.angle_alpha   90.00
_cell.angle_beta   90.00
_cell.angle_gamma   90.00
#
_symmetry.space_group_name_H-M   'P 1'
#
loop_
_entity.id
_entity.type
_entity.pdbx_description
1 polymer ?
#
loop_
_entity_poly.entity_id
_entity_poly.type
_entity_poly.pdbx_seq_one_letter_code
_entity_poly.pdbx_strand_id
1 'polypeptide(L)'
;MAINKDKFCVIMGGGIGSRFWPFSRKTLPKQFLDFFGTGRSLLQQTFDRFKKIIPTENIFVVTNALYADLVQQQLPELKAKQILLEPARRNTAPCIAWASYHIRAINPNANIVVAPSDHLILKESEFLTAIEKGLDFVAGENKLLTLGIKPNRPETGYGYIQIAEAAGENFYKVKTFTEKPELELAKVFVESGEFYWNSGLFMWNVNSIIKAGEDLLPELASKLEPGKDVYGTPEEKKFIDENFPACPNVSIDFGIMEKADNVYVSLGDFGWSDLGTWGSLYDLSPKDEHRNVTLKCNSQLYNSQDNIIALPENKLAVVEGLEGYLIAESDNVLLICKKDEEHAIRKYVNDAQIKMGEDYI
;
A
#
# COMPACT_ATOMS: atom_id res chain seq x y z
N MET A 1 21.52 15.74 -10.56
CA MET A 1 21.44 16.29 -9.19
C MET A 1 22.15 15.33 -8.25
N ALA A 2 22.87 15.82 -7.22
CA ALA A 2 23.44 14.93 -6.21
C ALA A 2 22.30 14.28 -5.43
N ILE A 3 22.24 12.93 -5.36
CA ILE A 3 21.24 12.19 -4.63
C ILE A 3 21.41 12.54 -3.13
N ASN A 4 20.35 13.04 -2.50
CA ASN A 4 20.38 13.43 -1.08
C ASN A 4 20.44 12.17 -0.21
N LYS A 5 21.51 12.02 0.57
CA LYS A 5 21.74 10.87 1.45
C LYS A 5 20.80 10.81 2.67
N ASP A 6 20.07 11.89 2.94
CA ASP A 6 19.10 11.94 4.04
C ASP A 6 17.69 11.49 3.63
N LYS A 7 17.45 11.21 2.34
CA LYS A 7 16.16 10.69 1.85
C LYS A 7 16.13 9.16 1.95
N PHE A 8 15.11 8.63 2.61
CA PHE A 8 14.89 7.21 2.85
C PHE A 8 13.49 6.80 2.37
N CYS A 9 13.33 5.53 1.99
CA CYS A 9 12.03 4.95 1.66
C CYS A 9 11.80 3.68 2.46
N VAL A 10 10.59 3.54 2.99
CA VAL A 10 10.08 2.32 3.62
C VAL A 10 8.91 1.81 2.78
N ILE A 11 9.06 0.66 2.13
CA ILE A 11 8.01 0.00 1.36
C ILE A 11 7.34 -1.06 2.26
N MET A 12 6.05 -0.90 2.55
CA MET A 12 5.29 -1.81 3.38
C MET A 12 4.67 -2.93 2.54
N GLY A 13 5.13 -4.17 2.73
CA GLY A 13 4.74 -5.35 1.95
C GLY A 13 4.01 -6.44 2.76
N GLY A 14 3.17 -6.09 3.74
CA GLY A 14 2.58 -7.03 4.70
C GLY A 14 1.18 -7.59 4.37
N GLY A 15 0.48 -7.05 3.39
CA GLY A 15 -0.89 -7.47 3.02
C GLY A 15 -0.95 -8.78 2.22
N ILE A 16 -2.07 -9.51 2.28
CA ILE A 16 -2.31 -10.69 1.42
C ILE A 16 -3.04 -10.28 0.13
N GLY A 17 -3.93 -9.28 0.19
CA GLY A 17 -4.73 -8.86 -0.96
C GLY A 17 -5.80 -9.87 -1.38
N SER A 18 -6.41 -10.57 -0.43
CA SER A 18 -7.37 -11.68 -0.64
C SER A 18 -8.57 -11.36 -1.54
N ARG A 19 -8.86 -10.08 -1.80
CA ARG A 19 -9.93 -9.66 -2.74
C ARG A 19 -9.60 -9.99 -4.20
N PHE A 20 -8.30 -10.22 -4.53
CA PHE A 20 -7.87 -10.64 -5.88
C PHE A 20 -7.75 -12.15 -6.05
N TRP A 21 -8.31 -12.93 -5.11
CA TRP A 21 -8.41 -14.37 -5.33
C TRP A 21 -9.17 -14.67 -6.63
N PRO A 22 -8.72 -15.64 -7.44
CA PRO A 22 -7.68 -16.65 -7.19
C PRO A 22 -6.24 -16.19 -7.53
N PHE A 23 -6.01 -14.99 -8.04
CA PHE A 23 -4.68 -14.49 -8.38
C PHE A 23 -3.81 -14.29 -7.15
N SER A 24 -4.35 -13.60 -6.13
CA SER A 24 -3.67 -13.40 -4.86
C SER A 24 -3.95 -14.54 -3.90
N ARG A 25 -2.90 -15.17 -3.38
CA ARG A 25 -2.94 -16.29 -2.44
C ARG A 25 -2.04 -16.02 -1.24
N LYS A 26 -2.18 -16.83 -0.18
CA LYS A 26 -1.28 -16.75 0.99
C LYS A 26 0.19 -16.93 0.60
N THR A 27 0.47 -17.80 -0.38
CA THR A 27 1.81 -18.09 -0.88
C THR A 27 2.32 -17.04 -1.86
N LEU A 28 1.42 -16.33 -2.54
CA LEU A 28 1.75 -15.29 -3.53
C LEU A 28 0.80 -14.10 -3.38
N PRO A 29 1.04 -13.21 -2.39
CA PRO A 29 0.23 -12.03 -2.16
C PRO A 29 0.21 -11.03 -3.32
N LYS A 30 -0.80 -10.17 -3.34
CA LYS A 30 -1.09 -9.17 -4.37
C LYS A 30 0.15 -8.38 -4.81
N GLN A 31 0.97 -7.90 -3.88
CA GLN A 31 2.14 -7.07 -4.19
C GLN A 31 3.20 -7.78 -5.04
N PHE A 32 3.23 -9.10 -5.04
CA PHE A 32 4.16 -9.90 -5.83
C PHE A 32 3.63 -10.27 -7.23
N LEU A 33 2.42 -9.82 -7.58
CA LEU A 33 1.77 -10.09 -8.86
C LEU A 33 2.03 -8.99 -9.88
N ASP A 34 2.19 -9.39 -11.14
CA ASP A 34 2.10 -8.52 -12.30
C ASP A 34 0.67 -8.58 -12.86
N PHE A 35 -0.14 -7.58 -12.55
CA PHE A 35 -1.53 -7.50 -13.01
C PHE A 35 -1.66 -7.07 -14.48
N PHE A 36 -0.70 -6.29 -14.97
CA PHE A 36 -0.83 -5.59 -16.24
C PHE A 36 0.05 -6.18 -17.35
N GLY A 37 0.76 -7.29 -17.09
CA GLY A 37 1.65 -7.91 -18.07
C GLY A 37 2.89 -7.05 -18.41
N THR A 38 3.35 -6.26 -17.45
CA THR A 38 4.52 -5.36 -17.61
C THR A 38 5.85 -6.08 -17.45
N GLY A 39 5.85 -7.33 -17.00
CA GLY A 39 7.03 -8.07 -16.57
C GLY A 39 7.52 -7.67 -15.18
N ARG A 40 6.77 -6.80 -14.46
CA ARG A 40 7.13 -6.31 -13.13
C ARG A 40 5.93 -6.42 -12.17
N SER A 41 6.14 -6.98 -10.98
CA SER A 41 5.15 -6.99 -9.92
C SER A 41 4.90 -5.58 -9.36
N LEU A 42 3.83 -5.40 -8.58
CA LEU A 42 3.53 -4.12 -7.94
C LEU A 42 4.65 -3.68 -6.99
N LEU A 43 5.23 -4.62 -6.23
CA LEU A 43 6.38 -4.36 -5.37
C LEU A 43 7.59 -3.87 -6.18
N GLN A 44 7.90 -4.54 -7.29
CA GLN A 44 8.99 -4.15 -8.18
C GLN A 44 8.76 -2.77 -8.79
N GLN A 45 7.54 -2.49 -9.27
CA GLN A 45 7.18 -1.16 -9.80
C GLN A 45 7.33 -0.07 -8.74
N THR A 46 6.94 -0.34 -7.49
CA THR A 46 7.10 0.60 -6.38
C THR A 46 8.58 0.85 -6.07
N PHE A 47 9.38 -0.20 -6.01
CA PHE A 47 10.82 -0.09 -5.81
C PHE A 47 11.52 0.68 -6.94
N ASP A 48 11.25 0.32 -8.21
CA ASP A 48 11.84 0.96 -9.39
C ASP A 48 11.49 2.47 -9.44
N ARG A 49 10.32 2.84 -8.98
CA ARG A 49 9.85 4.22 -8.89
C ARG A 49 10.69 5.02 -7.88
N PHE A 50 10.79 4.54 -6.64
CA PHE A 50 11.55 5.25 -5.60
C PHE A 50 13.07 5.27 -5.85
N LYS A 51 13.62 4.24 -6.47
CA LYS A 51 15.04 4.17 -6.86
C LYS A 51 15.49 5.32 -7.78
N LYS A 52 14.56 6.01 -8.45
CA LYS A 52 14.87 7.17 -9.30
C LYS A 52 15.26 8.41 -8.50
N ILE A 53 14.81 8.51 -7.24
CA ILE A 53 14.99 9.71 -6.39
C ILE A 53 15.64 9.42 -5.04
N ILE A 54 15.75 8.15 -4.64
CA ILE A 54 16.32 7.71 -3.36
C ILE A 54 17.42 6.68 -3.64
N PRO A 55 18.59 6.77 -2.99
CA PRO A 55 19.65 5.77 -3.13
C PRO A 55 19.15 4.38 -2.77
N THR A 56 19.55 3.36 -3.53
CA THR A 56 19.09 1.96 -3.27
C THR A 56 19.42 1.50 -1.85
N GLU A 57 20.56 1.92 -1.30
CA GLU A 57 20.95 1.61 0.08
C GLU A 57 20.04 2.21 1.17
N ASN A 58 19.22 3.22 0.80
CA ASN A 58 18.27 3.89 1.69
C ASN A 58 16.81 3.42 1.46
N ILE A 59 16.60 2.40 0.62
CA ILE A 59 15.28 1.79 0.42
C ILE A 59 15.18 0.53 1.26
N PHE A 60 14.17 0.46 2.11
CA PHE A 60 13.87 -0.67 2.98
C PHE A 60 12.51 -1.27 2.62
N VAL A 61 12.40 -2.59 2.72
CA VAL A 61 11.12 -3.29 2.60
C VAL A 61 10.79 -3.91 3.95
N VAL A 62 9.62 -3.59 4.49
CA VAL A 62 9.10 -4.24 5.71
C VAL A 62 8.02 -5.23 5.28
N THR A 63 8.19 -6.50 5.64
CA THR A 63 7.26 -7.56 5.26
C THR A 63 7.22 -8.66 6.32
N ASN A 64 6.24 -9.57 6.20
CA ASN A 64 6.22 -10.76 7.07
C ASN A 64 7.38 -11.70 6.71
N ALA A 65 7.93 -12.38 7.71
CA ALA A 65 9.03 -13.34 7.53
C ALA A 65 8.73 -14.44 6.47
N LEU A 66 7.46 -14.80 6.27
CA LEU A 66 7.02 -15.76 5.25
C LEU A 66 7.34 -15.31 3.82
N TYR A 67 7.52 -14.02 3.58
CA TYR A 67 7.73 -13.46 2.23
C TYR A 67 9.17 -13.01 1.97
N ALA A 68 10.09 -13.34 2.88
CA ALA A 68 11.50 -12.97 2.76
C ALA A 68 12.11 -13.38 1.42
N ASP A 69 11.92 -14.65 1.04
CA ASP A 69 12.46 -15.22 -0.20
C ASP A 69 11.84 -14.58 -1.44
N LEU A 70 10.52 -14.29 -1.42
CA LEU A 70 9.84 -13.60 -2.52
C LEU A 70 10.38 -12.19 -2.72
N VAL A 71 10.60 -11.44 -1.63
CA VAL A 71 11.19 -10.10 -1.72
C VAL A 71 12.60 -10.17 -2.26
N GLN A 72 13.45 -11.08 -1.74
CA GLN A 72 14.83 -11.23 -2.19
C GLN A 72 14.91 -11.67 -3.66
N GLN A 73 14.00 -12.55 -4.10
CA GLN A 73 13.92 -13.01 -5.48
C GLN A 73 13.49 -11.89 -6.43
N GLN A 74 12.49 -11.09 -6.04
CA GLN A 74 11.98 -10.01 -6.88
C GLN A 74 12.84 -8.73 -6.83
N LEU A 75 13.53 -8.48 -5.74
CA LEU A 75 14.40 -7.32 -5.52
C LEU A 75 15.83 -7.76 -5.17
N PRO A 76 16.55 -8.41 -6.09
CA PRO A 76 17.91 -8.93 -5.82
C PRO A 76 18.95 -7.84 -5.54
N GLU A 77 18.63 -6.58 -5.85
CA GLU A 77 19.46 -5.42 -5.56
C GLU A 77 19.49 -5.05 -4.06
N LEU A 78 18.47 -5.47 -3.29
CA LEU A 78 18.42 -5.23 -1.85
C LEU A 78 19.33 -6.21 -1.10
N LYS A 79 20.08 -5.67 -0.14
CA LYS A 79 20.82 -6.48 0.82
C LYS A 79 19.86 -7.01 1.89
N ALA A 80 20.18 -8.16 2.47
CA ALA A 80 19.33 -8.78 3.51
C ALA A 80 18.98 -7.82 4.67
N LYS A 81 19.89 -6.93 5.06
CA LYS A 81 19.65 -5.91 6.12
C LYS A 81 18.64 -4.82 5.75
N GLN A 82 18.25 -4.71 4.48
CA GLN A 82 17.23 -3.77 4.00
C GLN A 82 15.83 -4.41 3.94
N ILE A 83 15.72 -5.70 4.24
CA ILE A 83 14.47 -6.44 4.30
C ILE A 83 14.16 -6.70 5.78
N LEU A 84 13.29 -5.88 6.35
CA LEU A 84 12.88 -5.96 7.75
C LEU A 84 11.73 -6.97 7.85
N LEU A 85 11.96 -8.08 8.59
CA LEU A 85 11.05 -9.21 8.64
C LEU A 85 10.23 -9.22 9.93
N GLU A 86 8.97 -8.82 9.83
CA GLU A 86 8.03 -8.82 10.95
C GLU A 86 7.75 -10.26 11.44
N PRO A 87 8.00 -10.56 12.72
CA PRO A 87 7.71 -11.89 13.27
C PRO A 87 6.21 -12.14 13.48
N ALA A 88 5.40 -11.09 13.51
CA ALA A 88 3.95 -11.14 13.68
C ALA A 88 3.28 -9.99 12.93
N ARG A 89 2.02 -10.17 12.52
CA ARG A 89 1.23 -9.08 11.91
C ARG A 89 0.67 -8.18 13.01
N ARG A 90 1.04 -6.89 13.01
CA ARG A 90 0.64 -5.89 14.02
C ARG A 90 0.12 -4.59 13.40
N ASN A 91 -0.26 -4.62 12.10
CA ASN A 91 -0.72 -3.45 11.36
C ASN A 91 0.43 -2.44 11.10
N THR A 92 0.11 -1.24 10.62
CA THR A 92 1.11 -0.32 10.04
C THR A 92 1.88 0.52 11.07
N ALA A 93 1.33 0.83 12.25
CA ALA A 93 2.06 1.64 13.22
C ALA A 93 3.30 0.93 13.80
N PRO A 94 3.26 -0.33 14.24
CA PRO A 94 4.47 -1.05 14.66
C PRO A 94 5.49 -1.25 13.55
N CYS A 95 5.03 -1.54 12.33
CA CYS A 95 5.84 -1.63 11.13
C CYS A 95 6.68 -0.36 10.92
N ILE A 96 6.00 0.80 10.89
CA ILE A 96 6.61 2.11 10.68
C ILE A 96 7.51 2.51 11.85
N ALA A 97 7.09 2.26 13.09
CA ALA A 97 7.88 2.57 14.27
C ALA A 97 9.20 1.81 14.26
N TRP A 98 9.18 0.49 14.03
CA TRP A 98 10.42 -0.30 13.93
C TRP A 98 11.33 0.23 12.81
N ALA A 99 10.81 0.39 11.59
CA ALA A 99 11.59 0.92 10.47
C ALA A 99 12.20 2.30 10.80
N SER A 100 11.46 3.15 11.52
CA SER A 100 11.93 4.48 11.92
C SER A 100 13.06 4.40 12.95
N TYR A 101 12.97 3.54 13.96
CA TYR A 101 14.08 3.32 14.91
C TYR A 101 15.32 2.76 14.21
N HIS A 102 15.13 1.77 13.31
CA HIS A 102 16.23 1.21 12.51
C HIS A 102 16.91 2.29 11.65
N ILE A 103 16.15 3.10 10.92
CA ILE A 103 16.69 4.15 10.06
C ILE A 103 17.36 5.26 10.90
N ARG A 104 16.81 5.63 12.07
CA ARG A 104 17.43 6.62 12.96
C ARG A 104 18.82 6.18 13.41
N ALA A 105 19.03 4.89 13.67
CA ALA A 105 20.33 4.35 14.02
C ALA A 105 21.35 4.47 12.85
N ILE A 106 20.89 4.46 11.60
CA ILE A 106 21.72 4.67 10.40
C ILE A 106 21.98 6.16 10.17
N ASN A 107 20.90 6.97 10.22
CA ASN A 107 20.96 8.40 9.97
C ASN A 107 19.93 9.16 10.84
N PRO A 108 20.37 9.89 11.87
CA PRO A 108 19.48 10.63 12.77
C PRO A 108 18.78 11.83 12.10
N ASN A 109 19.20 12.23 10.90
CA ASN A 109 18.61 13.33 10.12
C ASN A 109 17.72 12.83 8.98
N ALA A 110 17.42 11.52 8.94
CA ALA A 110 16.67 10.90 7.85
C ALA A 110 15.27 11.54 7.65
N ASN A 111 14.93 11.81 6.41
CA ASN A 111 13.58 12.13 5.96
C ASN A 111 13.03 10.93 5.22
N ILE A 112 11.93 10.38 5.71
CA ILE A 112 11.41 9.08 5.32
C ILE A 112 10.13 9.27 4.53
N VAL A 113 10.02 8.63 3.36
CA VAL A 113 8.73 8.33 2.73
C VAL A 113 8.35 6.88 3.04
N VAL A 114 7.14 6.68 3.52
CA VAL A 114 6.52 5.37 3.74
C VAL A 114 5.49 5.14 2.65
N ALA A 115 5.57 4.02 1.96
CA ALA A 115 4.68 3.69 0.85
C ALA A 115 4.16 2.25 0.93
N PRO A 116 2.88 1.99 0.64
CA PRO A 116 2.41 0.65 0.35
C PRO A 116 3.11 0.06 -0.88
N SER A 117 3.34 -1.25 -0.87
CA SER A 117 4.05 -1.95 -1.96
C SER A 117 3.19 -2.24 -3.18
N ASP A 118 1.88 -2.00 -3.10
CA ASP A 118 0.87 -2.55 -4.02
C ASP A 118 -0.06 -1.51 -4.64
N HIS A 119 0.33 -0.23 -4.60
CA HIS A 119 -0.41 0.86 -5.21
C HIS A 119 0.05 1.13 -6.66
N LEU A 120 -0.93 1.44 -7.51
CA LEU A 120 -0.69 1.89 -8.88
C LEU A 120 -0.54 3.41 -8.93
N ILE A 121 0.42 3.87 -9.73
CA ILE A 121 0.64 5.28 -10.07
C ILE A 121 0.78 5.37 -11.59
N LEU A 122 -0.09 6.13 -12.26
CA LEU A 122 -0.08 6.25 -13.72
C LEU A 122 0.80 7.41 -14.21
N LYS A 123 0.85 8.52 -13.45
CA LYS A 123 1.64 9.73 -13.78
C LYS A 123 2.85 9.78 -12.86
N GLU A 124 3.86 8.98 -13.19
CA GLU A 124 5.00 8.74 -12.30
C GLU A 124 5.87 9.99 -12.09
N SER A 125 6.07 10.83 -13.12
CA SER A 125 6.90 12.04 -13.02
C SER A 125 6.31 13.06 -12.05
N GLU A 126 4.99 13.27 -12.11
CA GLU A 126 4.25 14.16 -11.22
C GLU A 126 4.28 13.64 -9.78
N PHE A 127 4.11 12.32 -9.63
CA PHE A 127 4.21 11.66 -8.34
C PHE A 127 5.59 11.83 -7.71
N LEU A 128 6.68 11.54 -8.45
CA LEU A 128 8.04 11.69 -7.93
C LEU A 128 8.36 13.13 -7.55
N THR A 129 7.90 14.11 -8.35
CA THR A 129 8.03 15.52 -8.02
C THR A 129 7.32 15.88 -6.71
N ALA A 130 6.11 15.33 -6.49
CA ALA A 130 5.37 15.57 -5.24
C ALA A 130 6.08 14.92 -4.04
N ILE A 131 6.64 13.71 -4.19
CA ILE A 131 7.43 13.06 -3.14
C ILE A 131 8.70 13.87 -2.80
N GLU A 132 9.46 14.35 -3.78
CA GLU A 132 10.66 15.16 -3.54
C GLU A 132 10.33 16.45 -2.79
N LYS A 133 9.31 17.20 -3.25
CA LYS A 133 8.81 18.40 -2.57
C LYS A 133 8.32 18.10 -1.15
N GLY A 134 7.64 16.97 -0.96
CA GLY A 134 7.15 16.52 0.34
C GLY A 134 8.28 16.19 1.32
N LEU A 135 9.31 15.46 0.87
CA LEU A 135 10.48 15.16 1.69
C LEU A 135 11.26 16.43 2.08
N ASP A 136 11.34 17.41 1.16
CA ASP A 136 11.97 18.71 1.45
C ASP A 136 11.11 19.54 2.41
N PHE A 137 9.76 19.46 2.34
CA PHE A 137 8.82 20.15 3.23
C PHE A 137 8.89 19.68 4.69
N VAL A 138 9.19 18.39 4.91
CA VAL A 138 9.29 17.81 6.26
C VAL A 138 10.72 17.82 6.80
N ALA A 139 11.72 18.21 6.01
CA ALA A 139 13.12 18.16 6.39
C ALA A 139 13.43 19.09 7.56
N GLY A 140 13.89 18.51 8.69
CA GLY A 140 14.22 19.28 9.90
C GLY A 140 13.03 19.88 10.65
N GLU A 141 11.79 19.58 10.23
CA GLU A 141 10.57 20.15 10.78
C GLU A 141 9.75 19.08 11.51
N ASN A 142 9.02 19.49 12.55
CA ASN A 142 8.09 18.59 13.25
C ASN A 142 6.75 18.53 12.49
N LYS A 143 6.76 17.88 11.32
CA LYS A 143 5.61 17.76 10.43
C LYS A 143 5.39 16.30 10.04
N LEU A 144 4.12 15.88 9.96
CA LEU A 144 3.67 14.60 9.43
C LEU A 144 2.88 14.91 8.15
N LEU A 145 3.35 14.42 7.00
CA LEU A 145 2.76 14.73 5.70
C LEU A 145 2.16 13.48 5.07
N THR A 146 0.99 13.60 4.46
CA THR A 146 0.42 12.59 3.56
C THR A 146 0.10 13.18 2.19
N LEU A 147 -0.21 12.31 1.21
CA LEU A 147 -0.71 12.73 -0.10
C LEU A 147 -2.22 12.58 -0.16
N GLY A 148 -2.89 13.66 -0.57
CA GLY A 148 -4.34 13.71 -0.75
C GLY A 148 -4.73 13.59 -2.23
N ILE A 149 -5.69 12.74 -2.52
CA ILE A 149 -6.23 12.46 -3.85
C ILE A 149 -7.68 12.96 -3.92
N LYS A 150 -8.03 13.70 -4.96
CA LYS A 150 -9.40 14.19 -5.12
C LYS A 150 -10.37 13.02 -5.32
N PRO A 151 -11.42 12.88 -4.48
CA PRO A 151 -12.40 11.82 -4.64
C PRO A 151 -13.21 11.98 -5.93
N ASN A 152 -13.54 10.87 -6.57
CA ASN A 152 -14.46 10.81 -7.71
C ASN A 152 -15.69 9.94 -7.44
N ARG A 153 -15.75 9.30 -6.27
CA ARG A 153 -16.86 8.46 -5.78
C ARG A 153 -16.85 8.37 -4.25
N PRO A 154 -17.95 7.98 -3.60
CA PRO A 154 -17.98 7.76 -2.15
C PRO A 154 -17.39 6.38 -1.79
N GLU A 155 -16.06 6.31 -1.67
CA GLU A 155 -15.33 5.08 -1.32
C GLU A 155 -15.26 4.91 0.20
N THR A 156 -15.75 3.79 0.72
CA THR A 156 -15.74 3.48 2.16
C THR A 156 -14.48 2.74 2.63
N GLY A 157 -13.64 2.32 1.70
CA GLY A 157 -12.38 1.62 1.97
C GLY A 157 -11.21 2.55 2.25
N TYR A 158 -11.37 3.87 2.07
CA TYR A 158 -10.31 4.87 2.21
C TYR A 158 -10.52 5.82 3.39
N GLY A 159 -9.42 6.39 3.87
CA GLY A 159 -9.48 7.55 4.76
C GLY A 159 -9.80 8.83 3.98
N TYR A 160 -10.44 9.78 4.64
CA TYR A 160 -10.78 11.11 4.12
C TYR A 160 -10.10 12.19 4.94
N ILE A 161 -9.57 13.19 4.27
CA ILE A 161 -8.83 14.30 4.85
C ILE A 161 -9.52 15.61 4.50
N GLN A 162 -9.99 16.36 5.49
CA GLN A 162 -10.44 17.74 5.30
C GLN A 162 -9.25 18.68 5.44
N ILE A 163 -9.08 19.58 4.47
CA ILE A 163 -8.02 20.58 4.50
C ILE A 163 -8.43 21.82 5.29
N ALA A 164 -7.44 22.47 5.90
CA ALA A 164 -7.55 23.79 6.54
C ALA A 164 -6.74 24.84 5.75
N GLU A 165 -6.02 25.71 6.44
CA GLU A 165 -5.20 26.76 5.85
C GLU A 165 -4.02 26.21 5.04
N ALA A 166 -3.61 27.00 4.02
CA ALA A 166 -2.42 26.73 3.24
C ALA A 166 -1.15 26.88 4.11
N ALA A 167 -0.22 25.92 3.97
CA ALA A 167 1.07 25.89 4.66
C ALA A 167 2.26 26.01 3.68
N GLY A 168 1.99 26.29 2.41
CA GLY A 168 2.96 26.44 1.33
C GLY A 168 2.32 26.17 -0.04
N GLU A 169 3.12 26.16 -1.10
CA GLU A 169 2.64 25.78 -2.42
C GLU A 169 2.18 24.32 -2.42
N ASN A 170 0.86 24.11 -2.56
CA ASN A 170 0.22 22.78 -2.59
C ASN A 170 0.34 21.95 -1.29
N PHE A 171 0.67 22.60 -0.15
CA PHE A 171 0.65 22.00 1.18
C PHE A 171 -0.42 22.65 2.03
N TYR A 172 -1.21 21.86 2.74
CA TYR A 172 -2.31 22.32 3.57
C TYR A 172 -2.24 21.68 4.96
N LYS A 173 -2.60 22.41 5.98
CA LYS A 173 -2.85 21.85 7.30
C LYS A 173 -4.06 20.91 7.22
N VAL A 174 -4.00 19.79 7.90
CA VAL A 174 -5.16 18.89 8.03
C VAL A 174 -6.05 19.42 9.15
N LYS A 175 -7.35 19.57 8.85
CA LYS A 175 -8.39 19.93 9.82
C LYS A 175 -9.01 18.71 10.48
N THR A 176 -9.33 17.71 9.66
CA THR A 176 -9.94 16.46 10.11
C THR A 176 -9.41 15.30 9.27
N PHE A 177 -9.14 14.21 9.95
CA PHE A 177 -8.78 12.94 9.31
C PHE A 177 -9.82 11.90 9.77
N THR A 178 -10.47 11.21 8.84
CA THR A 178 -11.51 10.20 9.14
C THR A 178 -11.21 8.94 8.34
N GLU A 179 -10.87 7.87 9.04
CA GLU A 179 -10.54 6.59 8.40
C GLU A 179 -11.80 5.76 8.16
N LYS A 180 -12.00 5.33 6.92
CA LYS A 180 -13.05 4.40 6.46
C LYS A 180 -14.47 4.75 6.97
N PRO A 181 -15.02 5.90 6.55
CA PRO A 181 -16.35 6.34 6.97
C PRO A 181 -17.44 5.40 6.43
N GLU A 182 -18.61 5.42 7.07
CA GLU A 182 -19.81 4.82 6.53
C GLU A 182 -20.25 5.51 5.22
N LEU A 183 -20.98 4.78 4.36
CA LEU A 183 -21.33 5.22 3.00
C LEU A 183 -22.02 6.59 2.97
N GLU A 184 -22.96 6.85 3.87
CA GLU A 184 -23.69 8.13 3.90
C GLU A 184 -22.75 9.31 4.22
N LEU A 185 -21.80 9.10 5.13
CA LEU A 185 -20.81 10.11 5.44
C LEU A 185 -19.81 10.31 4.29
N ALA A 186 -19.42 9.22 3.61
CA ALA A 186 -18.55 9.29 2.42
C ALA A 186 -19.20 10.10 1.29
N LYS A 187 -20.52 9.95 1.07
CA LYS A 187 -21.28 10.77 0.10
C LYS A 187 -21.21 12.25 0.44
N VAL A 188 -21.47 12.61 1.71
CA VAL A 188 -21.37 14.01 2.19
C VAL A 188 -19.98 14.57 1.95
N PHE A 189 -18.93 13.80 2.23
CA PHE A 189 -17.55 14.23 2.01
C PHE A 189 -17.24 14.53 0.54
N VAL A 190 -17.71 13.67 -0.37
CA VAL A 190 -17.51 13.87 -1.81
C VAL A 190 -18.30 15.09 -2.32
N GLU A 191 -19.57 15.23 -1.90
CA GLU A 191 -20.45 16.33 -2.31
C GLU A 191 -19.98 17.69 -1.81
N SER A 192 -19.38 17.75 -0.63
CA SER A 192 -18.83 19.01 -0.07
C SER A 192 -17.67 19.57 -0.89
N GLY A 193 -16.90 18.71 -1.58
CA GLY A 193 -15.72 19.09 -2.34
C GLY A 193 -14.50 19.49 -1.49
N GLU A 194 -14.60 19.44 -0.15
CA GLU A 194 -13.56 19.85 0.80
C GLU A 194 -12.66 18.68 1.27
N PHE A 195 -13.05 17.45 0.96
CA PHE A 195 -12.35 16.27 1.42
C PHE A 195 -11.54 15.62 0.29
N TYR A 196 -10.43 15.00 0.69
CA TYR A 196 -9.53 14.27 -0.19
C TYR A 196 -9.32 12.86 0.38
N TRP A 197 -9.13 11.87 -0.49
CA TRP A 197 -8.73 10.54 -0.03
C TRP A 197 -7.31 10.55 0.50
N ASN A 198 -7.10 9.86 1.62
CA ASN A 198 -5.76 9.53 2.10
C ASN A 198 -5.16 8.42 1.21
N SER A 199 -4.05 8.72 0.56
CA SER A 199 -3.37 7.74 -0.29
C SER A 199 -2.64 6.64 0.47
N GLY A 200 -2.46 6.77 1.80
CA GLY A 200 -1.63 5.86 2.59
C GLY A 200 -0.12 6.01 2.35
N LEU A 201 0.29 7.09 1.68
CA LEU A 201 1.68 7.48 1.52
C LEU A 201 2.00 8.59 2.53
N PHE A 202 3.04 8.39 3.33
CA PHE A 202 3.39 9.32 4.40
C PHE A 202 4.84 9.78 4.28
N MET A 203 5.12 11.01 4.72
CA MET A 203 6.46 11.56 4.76
C MET A 203 6.68 12.32 6.06
N TRP A 204 7.86 12.19 6.63
CA TRP A 204 8.26 12.87 7.88
C TRP A 204 9.77 12.82 8.11
N ASN A 205 10.26 13.70 8.96
CA ASN A 205 11.56 13.50 9.56
C ASN A 205 11.51 12.35 10.59
N VAL A 206 12.54 11.54 10.66
CA VAL A 206 12.60 10.35 11.53
C VAL A 206 12.32 10.67 13.00
N ASN A 207 12.77 11.84 13.48
CA ASN A 207 12.54 12.24 14.87
C ASN A 207 11.10 12.66 15.11
N SER A 208 10.42 13.23 14.11
CA SER A 208 9.02 13.66 14.21
C SER A 208 8.09 12.46 14.39
N ILE A 209 8.28 11.41 13.61
CA ILE A 209 7.41 10.21 13.72
C ILE A 209 7.70 9.42 15.00
N ILE A 210 8.95 9.33 15.42
CA ILE A 210 9.30 8.66 16.69
C ILE A 210 8.69 9.43 17.85
N LYS A 211 8.83 10.77 17.90
CA LYS A 211 8.19 11.60 18.92
C LYS A 211 6.67 11.44 18.91
N ALA A 212 6.02 11.49 17.75
CA ALA A 212 4.58 11.27 17.67
C ALA A 212 4.18 9.87 18.18
N GLY A 213 5.00 8.85 17.93
CA GLY A 213 4.79 7.50 18.49
C GLY A 213 4.92 7.48 20.01
N GLU A 214 5.91 8.14 20.60
CA GLU A 214 6.11 8.25 22.05
C GLU A 214 4.94 9.01 22.72
N ASP A 215 4.46 10.09 22.12
CA ASP A 215 3.39 10.94 22.65
C ASP A 215 1.99 10.30 22.52
N LEU A 216 1.69 9.64 21.37
CA LEU A 216 0.34 9.19 21.02
C LEU A 216 0.13 7.68 21.14
N LEU A 217 1.22 6.88 21.09
CA LEU A 217 1.22 5.43 21.21
C LEU A 217 2.27 4.94 22.24
N PRO A 218 2.19 5.39 23.51
CA PRO A 218 3.20 5.09 24.53
C PRO A 218 3.36 3.58 24.78
N GLU A 219 2.30 2.79 24.61
CA GLU A 219 2.37 1.33 24.73
C GLU A 219 3.28 0.73 23.63
N LEU A 220 3.14 1.20 22.38
CA LEU A 220 4.02 0.80 21.28
C LEU A 220 5.46 1.25 21.52
N ALA A 221 5.64 2.52 21.89
CA ALA A 221 6.96 3.08 22.17
C ALA A 221 7.68 2.30 23.27
N SER A 222 6.98 1.91 24.35
CA SER A 222 7.54 1.13 25.45
C SER A 222 8.10 -0.25 25.05
N LYS A 223 7.65 -0.80 23.89
CA LYS A 223 8.12 -2.08 23.35
C LYS A 223 9.35 -1.93 22.45
N LEU A 224 9.46 -0.81 21.73
CA LEU A 224 10.47 -0.64 20.69
C LEU A 224 11.61 0.32 21.09
N GLU A 225 11.35 1.38 21.87
CA GLU A 225 12.36 2.33 22.32
C GLU A 225 13.52 1.66 23.09
N PRO A 226 13.30 0.63 23.97
CA PRO A 226 14.40 -0.05 24.67
C PRO A 226 15.45 -0.69 23.74
N GLY A 227 15.11 -0.91 22.45
CA GLY A 227 16.02 -1.41 21.43
C GLY A 227 16.96 -0.37 20.82
N LYS A 228 16.97 0.89 21.28
CA LYS A 228 17.71 2.00 20.64
C LYS A 228 19.20 1.73 20.40
N ASP A 229 19.84 0.95 21.28
CA ASP A 229 21.26 0.65 21.20
C ASP A 229 21.58 -0.62 20.35
N VAL A 230 20.53 -1.37 19.93
CA VAL A 230 20.70 -2.61 19.14
C VAL A 230 20.24 -2.46 17.68
N TYR A 231 19.45 -1.43 17.35
CA TYR A 231 19.03 -1.21 15.96
C TYR A 231 20.23 -1.03 15.03
N GLY A 232 20.19 -1.67 13.87
CA GLY A 232 21.27 -1.70 12.90
C GLY A 232 22.40 -2.66 13.24
N THR A 233 22.34 -3.39 14.37
CA THR A 233 23.31 -4.40 14.81
C THR A 233 22.78 -5.83 14.62
N PRO A 234 23.62 -6.88 14.74
CA PRO A 234 23.15 -8.27 14.66
C PRO A 234 22.13 -8.67 15.74
N GLU A 235 22.10 -7.96 16.88
CA GLU A 235 21.20 -8.20 18.01
C GLU A 235 19.77 -7.71 17.76
N GLU A 236 19.57 -6.84 16.78
CA GLU A 236 18.26 -6.29 16.44
C GLU A 236 17.22 -7.37 16.15
N LYS A 237 17.60 -8.40 15.39
CA LYS A 237 16.67 -9.49 15.05
C LYS A 237 16.13 -10.16 16.32
N LYS A 238 16.99 -10.47 17.26
CA LYS A 238 16.56 -11.11 18.52
C LYS A 238 15.65 -10.19 19.32
N PHE A 239 16.00 -8.91 19.43
CA PHE A 239 15.19 -7.92 20.14
C PHE A 239 13.79 -7.81 19.52
N ILE A 240 13.68 -7.76 18.20
CA ILE A 240 12.40 -7.67 17.47
C ILE A 240 11.59 -8.97 17.63
N ASP A 241 12.19 -10.13 17.49
CA ASP A 241 11.50 -11.42 17.68
C ASP A 241 10.86 -11.53 19.08
N GLU A 242 11.50 -10.97 20.11
CA GLU A 242 11.01 -11.00 21.50
C GLU A 242 9.94 -9.93 21.79
N ASN A 243 10.05 -8.72 21.23
CA ASN A 243 9.21 -7.56 21.62
C ASN A 243 8.10 -7.21 20.62
N PHE A 244 8.33 -7.36 19.33
CA PHE A 244 7.37 -6.97 18.29
C PHE A 244 6.02 -7.73 18.38
N PRO A 245 5.97 -9.04 18.71
CA PRO A 245 4.69 -9.74 18.88
C PRO A 245 3.80 -9.19 20.00
N ALA A 246 4.38 -8.46 20.95
CA ALA A 246 3.65 -7.81 22.06
C ALA A 246 3.21 -6.36 21.73
N CYS A 247 3.54 -5.83 20.55
CA CYS A 247 3.09 -4.51 20.13
C CYS A 247 1.56 -4.49 19.88
N PRO A 248 0.89 -3.35 20.14
CA PRO A 248 -0.52 -3.18 19.84
C PRO A 248 -0.79 -3.34 18.34
N ASN A 249 -1.95 -3.91 17.99
CA ASN A 249 -2.37 -4.06 16.60
C ASN A 249 -3.15 -2.82 16.16
N VAL A 250 -2.45 -1.78 15.69
CA VAL A 250 -3.03 -0.48 15.34
C VAL A 250 -2.41 0.05 14.04
N SER A 251 -3.23 0.69 13.19
CA SER A 251 -2.72 1.39 12.01
C SER A 251 -2.12 2.74 12.39
N ILE A 252 -1.22 3.23 11.55
CA ILE A 252 -0.65 4.58 11.68
C ILE A 252 -1.73 5.65 11.58
N ASP A 253 -2.75 5.41 10.76
CA ASP A 253 -3.87 6.31 10.56
C ASP A 253 -4.62 6.56 11.87
N PHE A 254 -5.16 5.50 12.50
CA PHE A 254 -5.86 5.58 13.77
C PHE A 254 -4.96 5.93 14.96
N GLY A 255 -3.72 5.45 14.94
CA GLY A 255 -2.81 5.61 16.06
C GLY A 255 -2.22 7.00 16.16
N ILE A 256 -1.87 7.60 15.04
CA ILE A 256 -1.14 8.86 14.96
C ILE A 256 -1.84 9.90 14.08
N MET A 257 -2.17 9.58 12.80
CA MET A 257 -2.60 10.60 11.84
C MET A 257 -3.93 11.27 12.20
N GLU A 258 -4.86 10.57 12.83
CA GLU A 258 -6.11 11.14 13.33
C GLU A 258 -5.96 12.00 14.58
N LYS A 259 -4.86 11.81 15.35
CA LYS A 259 -4.69 12.42 16.68
C LYS A 259 -3.66 13.53 16.74
N ALA A 260 -2.68 13.49 15.84
CA ALA A 260 -1.60 14.46 15.82
C ALA A 260 -2.09 15.82 15.30
N ASP A 261 -1.61 16.90 15.92
CA ASP A 261 -1.95 18.27 15.57
C ASP A 261 -1.05 18.88 14.49
N ASN A 262 0.04 18.18 14.12
CA ASN A 262 1.05 18.60 13.14
C ASN A 262 0.95 17.85 11.82
N VAL A 263 -0.26 17.41 11.44
CA VAL A 263 -0.52 16.71 10.17
C VAL A 263 -0.78 17.68 9.04
N TYR A 264 -0.16 17.42 7.91
CA TYR A 264 -0.27 18.16 6.66
C TYR A 264 -0.62 17.23 5.50
N VAL A 265 -1.16 17.79 4.44
CA VAL A 265 -1.46 17.06 3.20
C VAL A 265 -0.92 17.85 2.00
N SER A 266 -0.31 17.13 1.06
CA SER A 266 0.00 17.64 -0.28
C SER A 266 -1.01 17.06 -1.27
N LEU A 267 -1.64 17.91 -2.07
CA LEU A 267 -2.66 17.48 -3.03
C LEU A 267 -2.03 17.16 -4.39
N GLY A 268 -2.52 16.10 -5.03
CA GLY A 268 -2.01 15.74 -6.35
C GLY A 268 -2.96 14.82 -7.14
N ASP A 269 -2.77 14.84 -8.45
CA ASP A 269 -3.41 13.94 -9.41
C ASP A 269 -2.32 13.12 -10.12
N PHE A 270 -2.01 11.96 -9.57
CA PHE A 270 -0.98 11.07 -10.11
C PHE A 270 -1.56 9.84 -10.83
N GLY A 271 -2.90 9.79 -11.03
CA GLY A 271 -3.55 8.55 -11.45
C GLY A 271 -3.34 7.44 -10.41
N TRP A 272 -3.52 7.78 -9.12
CA TRP A 272 -3.36 6.86 -8.00
C TRP A 272 -4.55 5.90 -7.86
N SER A 273 -4.25 4.66 -7.53
CA SER A 273 -5.22 3.66 -7.07
C SER A 273 -4.54 2.70 -6.11
N ASP A 274 -5.27 2.29 -5.06
CA ASP A 274 -4.82 1.23 -4.17
C ASP A 274 -4.98 -0.17 -4.78
N LEU A 275 -5.59 -0.28 -5.99
CA LEU A 275 -5.95 -1.56 -6.60
C LEU A 275 -6.62 -2.49 -5.58
N GLY A 276 -7.65 -1.99 -4.88
CA GLY A 276 -8.27 -2.70 -3.77
C GLY A 276 -9.14 -3.87 -4.19
N THR A 277 -9.69 -3.85 -5.41
CA THR A 277 -10.69 -4.80 -5.91
C THR A 277 -10.55 -5.06 -7.41
N TRP A 278 -11.22 -6.10 -7.92
CA TRP A 278 -11.34 -6.37 -9.34
C TRP A 278 -12.04 -5.22 -10.09
N GLY A 279 -13.02 -4.56 -9.46
CA GLY A 279 -13.67 -3.37 -10.01
C GLY A 279 -12.68 -2.22 -10.22
N SER A 280 -11.78 -1.95 -9.26
CA SER A 280 -10.74 -0.94 -9.45
C SER A 280 -9.75 -1.31 -10.55
N LEU A 281 -9.43 -2.59 -10.72
CA LEU A 281 -8.61 -3.08 -11.82
C LEU A 281 -9.34 -2.91 -13.17
N TYR A 282 -10.65 -3.20 -13.22
CA TYR A 282 -11.49 -2.99 -14.39
C TYR A 282 -11.48 -1.51 -14.83
N ASP A 283 -11.66 -0.59 -13.89
CA ASP A 283 -11.71 0.85 -14.18
C ASP A 283 -10.42 1.35 -14.83
N LEU A 284 -9.28 0.81 -14.43
CA LEU A 284 -7.94 1.22 -14.86
C LEU A 284 -7.43 0.47 -16.10
N SER A 285 -8.08 -0.62 -16.47
CA SER A 285 -7.66 -1.45 -17.61
C SER A 285 -8.24 -0.95 -18.94
N PRO A 286 -7.51 -1.12 -20.06
CA PRO A 286 -8.07 -0.91 -21.39
C PRO A 286 -9.28 -1.80 -21.63
N LYS A 287 -10.31 -1.23 -22.28
CA LYS A 287 -11.57 -1.89 -22.58
C LYS A 287 -11.74 -2.05 -24.08
N ASP A 288 -12.37 -3.15 -24.52
CA ASP A 288 -12.84 -3.29 -25.88
C ASP A 288 -14.10 -2.43 -26.16
N GLU A 289 -14.64 -2.49 -27.37
CA GLU A 289 -15.83 -1.72 -27.79
C GLU A 289 -17.11 -2.08 -27.01
N HIS A 290 -17.14 -3.28 -26.40
CA HIS A 290 -18.22 -3.76 -25.54
C HIS A 290 -17.90 -3.64 -24.05
N ARG A 291 -16.84 -2.88 -23.72
CA ARG A 291 -16.39 -2.60 -22.35
C ARG A 291 -15.90 -3.85 -21.60
N ASN A 292 -15.47 -4.91 -22.29
CA ASN A 292 -14.81 -6.02 -21.66
C ASN A 292 -13.33 -5.70 -21.42
N VAL A 293 -12.78 -6.24 -20.35
CA VAL A 293 -11.35 -6.22 -20.01
C VAL A 293 -10.80 -7.64 -20.12
N THR A 294 -9.76 -7.82 -20.93
CA THR A 294 -9.02 -9.09 -21.01
C THR A 294 -7.61 -8.89 -20.49
N LEU A 295 -7.21 -9.71 -19.52
CA LEU A 295 -5.91 -9.65 -18.86
C LEU A 295 -5.14 -10.94 -19.06
N LYS A 296 -3.91 -10.84 -19.56
CA LYS A 296 -2.92 -11.92 -19.74
C LYS A 296 -3.28 -13.03 -20.72
N CYS A 297 -4.52 -13.20 -21.13
CA CYS A 297 -4.95 -14.27 -22.04
C CYS A 297 -5.43 -13.72 -23.38
N ASN A 298 -5.73 -14.62 -24.32
CA ASN A 298 -6.52 -14.31 -25.51
C ASN A 298 -8.00 -14.52 -25.18
N SER A 299 -8.90 -13.73 -25.85
CA SER A 299 -10.34 -13.90 -25.69
C SER A 299 -11.08 -13.81 -27.02
N GLN A 300 -12.16 -14.58 -27.15
CA GLN A 300 -13.19 -14.45 -28.17
C GLN A 300 -14.52 -14.27 -27.44
N LEU A 301 -15.13 -13.10 -27.62
CA LEU A 301 -16.31 -12.70 -26.87
C LEU A 301 -17.49 -12.52 -27.83
N TYR A 302 -18.57 -13.25 -27.59
CA TYR A 302 -19.78 -13.23 -28.39
C TYR A 302 -20.95 -12.75 -27.52
N ASN A 303 -21.67 -11.72 -27.94
CA ASN A 303 -22.82 -11.17 -27.20
C ASN A 303 -22.53 -10.91 -25.73
N SER A 304 -21.29 -10.46 -25.42
CA SER A 304 -20.77 -10.32 -24.06
C SER A 304 -20.27 -8.91 -23.82
N GLN A 305 -20.62 -8.31 -22.67
CA GLN A 305 -20.25 -6.94 -22.33
C GLN A 305 -19.95 -6.75 -20.85
N ASP A 306 -19.17 -5.71 -20.52
CA ASP A 306 -18.84 -5.31 -19.14
C ASP A 306 -18.15 -6.39 -18.29
N ASN A 307 -17.45 -7.35 -18.90
CA ASN A 307 -16.81 -8.45 -18.21
C ASN A 307 -15.33 -8.19 -17.92
N ILE A 308 -14.81 -8.90 -16.92
CA ILE A 308 -13.37 -9.05 -16.66
C ILE A 308 -13.00 -10.50 -16.96
N ILE A 309 -12.08 -10.73 -17.88
CA ILE A 309 -11.53 -12.03 -18.22
C ILE A 309 -10.04 -12.03 -17.89
N ALA A 310 -9.65 -12.76 -16.88
CA ALA A 310 -8.28 -12.81 -16.38
C ALA A 310 -7.83 -14.28 -16.25
N LEU A 311 -7.10 -14.79 -17.23
CA LEU A 311 -6.63 -16.16 -17.29
C LEU A 311 -5.11 -16.20 -17.50
N PRO A 312 -4.44 -17.35 -17.29
CA PRO A 312 -3.03 -17.53 -17.67
C PRO A 312 -2.74 -17.21 -19.14
N GLU A 313 -1.55 -16.69 -19.44
CA GLU A 313 -1.15 -16.19 -20.78
C GLU A 313 -1.32 -17.18 -21.93
N ASN A 314 -1.23 -18.48 -21.65
CA ASN A 314 -1.34 -19.54 -22.65
C ASN A 314 -2.78 -20.02 -22.88
N LYS A 315 -3.79 -19.35 -22.32
CA LYS A 315 -5.19 -19.73 -22.46
C LYS A 315 -5.96 -18.85 -23.42
N LEU A 316 -6.95 -19.43 -24.07
CA LEU A 316 -7.99 -18.76 -24.81
C LEU A 316 -9.31 -18.86 -24.05
N ALA A 317 -9.90 -17.73 -23.75
CA ALA A 317 -11.28 -17.63 -23.24
C ALA A 317 -12.25 -17.51 -24.43
N VAL A 318 -13.23 -18.40 -24.51
CA VAL A 318 -14.38 -18.25 -25.42
C VAL A 318 -15.61 -18.05 -24.55
N VAL A 319 -16.23 -16.88 -24.64
CA VAL A 319 -17.34 -16.46 -23.77
C VAL A 319 -18.50 -15.97 -24.62
N GLU A 320 -19.69 -16.48 -24.35
CA GLU A 320 -20.91 -16.06 -25.01
C GLU A 320 -22.01 -15.68 -23.99
N GLY A 321 -22.69 -14.58 -24.25
CA GLY A 321 -23.91 -14.18 -23.56
C GLY A 321 -23.71 -13.72 -22.12
N LEU A 322 -22.49 -13.34 -21.68
CA LEU A 322 -22.23 -12.88 -20.33
C LEU A 322 -22.17 -11.35 -20.26
N GLU A 323 -22.78 -10.80 -19.23
CA GLU A 323 -22.79 -9.38 -18.92
C GLU A 323 -22.46 -9.13 -17.46
N GLY A 324 -21.42 -8.33 -17.20
CA GLY A 324 -21.00 -7.92 -15.86
C GLY A 324 -20.41 -9.04 -15.02
N TYR A 325 -19.66 -9.98 -15.61
CA TYR A 325 -19.01 -11.07 -14.91
C TYR A 325 -17.51 -10.84 -14.73
N LEU A 326 -17.02 -11.38 -13.63
CA LEU A 326 -15.62 -11.65 -13.37
C LEU A 326 -15.36 -13.12 -13.66
N ILE A 327 -14.42 -13.40 -14.56
CA ILE A 327 -13.90 -14.72 -14.88
C ILE A 327 -12.40 -14.68 -14.63
N ALA A 328 -11.94 -15.32 -13.59
CA ALA A 328 -10.53 -15.31 -13.20
C ALA A 328 -10.03 -16.72 -12.92
N GLU A 329 -8.87 -17.09 -13.46
CA GLU A 329 -8.24 -18.39 -13.22
C GLU A 329 -6.78 -18.22 -12.85
N SER A 330 -6.37 -18.90 -11.80
CA SER A 330 -4.96 -19.04 -11.41
C SER A 330 -4.72 -20.43 -10.82
N ASP A 331 -3.68 -21.09 -11.30
CA ASP A 331 -3.31 -22.47 -10.91
C ASP A 331 -4.50 -23.44 -11.00
N ASN A 332 -4.98 -23.91 -9.85
CA ASN A 332 -6.03 -24.92 -9.70
C ASN A 332 -7.41 -24.34 -9.39
N VAL A 333 -7.62 -23.03 -9.56
CA VAL A 333 -8.88 -22.37 -9.24
C VAL A 333 -9.39 -21.53 -10.41
N LEU A 334 -10.66 -21.78 -10.78
CA LEU A 334 -11.45 -20.93 -11.67
C LEU A 334 -12.57 -20.27 -10.86
N LEU A 335 -12.60 -18.94 -10.86
CA LEU A 335 -13.67 -18.12 -10.28
C LEU A 335 -14.54 -17.54 -11.39
N ILE A 336 -15.85 -17.73 -11.30
CA ILE A 336 -16.84 -17.06 -12.14
C ILE A 336 -17.90 -16.48 -11.21
N CYS A 337 -18.03 -15.17 -11.15
CA CYS A 337 -19.07 -14.50 -10.34
C CYS A 337 -19.49 -13.19 -11.00
N LYS A 338 -20.60 -12.60 -10.55
CA LYS A 338 -20.96 -11.24 -10.93
C LYS A 338 -19.90 -10.25 -10.43
N LYS A 339 -19.53 -9.29 -11.26
CA LYS A 339 -18.55 -8.25 -10.92
C LYS A 339 -19.01 -7.44 -9.70
N ASP A 340 -20.30 -7.12 -9.61
CA ASP A 340 -20.90 -6.39 -8.50
C ASP A 340 -20.90 -7.17 -7.18
N GLU A 341 -20.71 -8.50 -7.24
CA GLU A 341 -20.62 -9.39 -6.08
C GLU A 341 -19.14 -9.64 -5.64
N GLU A 342 -18.19 -8.86 -6.13
CA GLU A 342 -16.78 -9.02 -5.76
C GLU A 342 -16.52 -8.94 -4.24
N HIS A 343 -17.38 -8.25 -3.49
CA HIS A 343 -17.31 -8.19 -2.02
C HIS A 343 -17.45 -9.57 -1.35
N ALA A 344 -18.14 -10.53 -2.02
CA ALA A 344 -18.33 -11.89 -1.53
C ALA A 344 -17.11 -12.79 -1.73
N ILE A 345 -16.08 -12.36 -2.48
CA ILE A 345 -14.87 -13.16 -2.75
C ILE A 345 -14.21 -13.63 -1.44
N ARG A 346 -14.15 -12.79 -0.41
CA ARG A 346 -13.61 -13.18 0.90
C ARG A 346 -14.36 -14.37 1.51
N LYS A 347 -15.68 -14.40 1.34
CA LYS A 347 -16.50 -15.53 1.77
C LYS A 347 -16.18 -16.77 0.95
N TYR A 348 -16.02 -16.64 -0.37
CA TYR A 348 -15.67 -17.77 -1.22
C TYR A 348 -14.32 -18.38 -0.84
N VAL A 349 -13.32 -17.53 -0.53
CA VAL A 349 -12.01 -17.99 -0.02
C VAL A 349 -12.16 -18.76 1.28
N ASN A 350 -12.89 -18.22 2.24
CA ASN A 350 -13.12 -18.92 3.53
C ASN A 350 -13.88 -20.24 3.36
N ASP A 351 -14.89 -20.27 2.50
CA ASP A 351 -15.66 -21.50 2.21
C ASP A 351 -14.78 -22.55 1.53
N ALA A 352 -13.92 -22.14 0.58
CA ALA A 352 -12.96 -23.03 -0.06
C ALA A 352 -11.95 -23.59 0.95
N GLN A 353 -11.38 -22.73 1.82
CA GLN A 353 -10.46 -23.16 2.87
C GLN A 353 -11.08 -24.22 3.80
N ILE A 354 -12.30 -23.96 4.29
CA ILE A 354 -12.98 -24.85 5.24
C ILE A 354 -13.37 -26.20 4.59
N LYS A 355 -13.81 -26.17 3.33
CA LYS A 355 -14.38 -27.36 2.66
C LYS A 355 -13.35 -28.17 1.89
N MET A 356 -12.31 -27.49 1.32
CA MET A 356 -11.39 -28.07 0.36
C MET A 356 -9.93 -28.04 0.82
N GLY A 357 -9.61 -27.26 1.88
CA GLY A 357 -8.26 -27.14 2.43
C GLY A 357 -7.45 -25.95 1.91
N GLU A 358 -6.18 -25.88 2.34
CA GLU A 358 -5.28 -24.73 2.10
C GLU A 358 -4.78 -24.63 0.65
N ASP A 359 -4.85 -25.69 -0.14
CA ASP A 359 -4.29 -25.77 -1.50
C ASP A 359 -4.96 -24.82 -2.50
N TYR A 360 -6.12 -24.26 -2.14
CA TYR A 360 -6.92 -23.40 -3.00
C TYR A 360 -6.87 -21.91 -2.59
N ILE A 361 -6.11 -21.57 -1.54
CA ILE A 361 -6.12 -20.21 -0.98
C ILE A 361 -4.77 -19.53 -0.88
#